data_b46b1c348f6caa289110562f7997aff8
#
_entry.id   b46b1c348f6caa289110562f7997aff8
#
_cell.length_a   1.000
_cell.length_b   1.000
_cell.length_c   1.000
_cell.angle_alpha   90.00
_cell.angle_beta   90.00
_cell.angle_gamma   90.00
#
_symmetry.space_group_name_H-M   'P 1'
#
loop_
_entity.id
_entity.type
_entity.pdbx_description
1 polymer ?
#
loop_
_entity_poly.entity_id
_entity_poly.type
_entity_poly.pdbx_seq_one_letter_code
_entity_poly.pdbx_strand_id
1 'polypeptide(L)'
;HALVRRQRQMCIRDSKYRDVGSDGTVYGGPMYYLTKGLKEIGLPRIGKILGFVFAALCVGASFGGGNAAQSNTAALSIVDLFGLTGSSARTFIGIIMMVFVGVIIIGGIKRIASITEKIVPFMAIMYIACCLYIIFSNLSFVDDAFSQIIFGAFTPEAGLGGLLGVLVVGFQRAAFSNEAGAGSAAIAHSAVKTKYAASEGLVALLEPFIDTVVICTMTALVIIIFNGDTTAFDYGGLDGKVFIEGVAVEGPQITQKAFSNYISFAGPFLTLAIVLFAISTMISWSYYGLQSWMFIFGKTKWSDLTYKFLFLSFIVIGAAGDMSSVWGFSDAMILALVFPNMIGLFFLYPKVKEELTKYLDAIKSFSK
;
A
#
# COMPACT_ATOMS: atom_id res chain seq x y z
N HIS A 1 16.61 -4.67 -6.15
CA HIS A 1 16.54 -5.61 -7.27
C HIS A 1 15.55 -6.78 -7.06
N ALA A 2 15.42 -7.33 -5.84
CA ALA A 2 14.51 -8.46 -5.59
C ALA A 2 13.03 -8.03 -5.60
N LEU A 3 12.68 -6.92 -4.95
CA LEU A 3 11.32 -6.37 -4.91
C LEU A 3 10.82 -6.00 -6.31
N VAL A 4 11.63 -5.28 -7.07
CA VAL A 4 11.36 -4.87 -8.44
C VAL A 4 11.11 -6.07 -9.36
N ARG A 5 11.91 -7.14 -9.24
CA ARG A 5 11.68 -8.39 -9.99
C ARG A 5 10.38 -9.08 -9.58
N ARG A 6 10.02 -9.04 -8.30
CA ARG A 6 8.77 -9.66 -7.80
C ARG A 6 7.54 -8.97 -8.35
N GLN A 7 7.48 -7.64 -8.33
CA GLN A 7 6.37 -6.85 -8.87
C GLN A 7 6.14 -7.18 -10.35
N ARG A 8 7.20 -7.11 -11.18
CA ARG A 8 7.13 -7.48 -12.59
C ARG A 8 6.57 -8.90 -12.81
N GLN A 9 7.04 -9.86 -12.02
CA GLN A 9 6.61 -11.25 -12.16
C GLN A 9 5.14 -11.44 -11.81
N MET A 10 4.62 -10.72 -10.81
CA MET A 10 3.22 -10.77 -10.41
C MET A 10 2.31 -10.25 -11.53
N CYS A 11 2.59 -9.07 -12.06
CA CYS A 11 1.76 -8.43 -13.09
C CYS A 11 1.75 -9.20 -14.41
N ILE A 12 2.87 -9.82 -14.82
CA ILE A 12 2.91 -10.68 -16.00
C ILE A 12 1.99 -11.89 -15.83
N ARG A 13 2.00 -12.54 -14.67
CA ARG A 13 1.14 -13.71 -14.42
C ARG A 13 -0.33 -13.33 -14.38
N ASP A 14 -0.66 -12.24 -13.72
CA ASP A 14 -2.04 -11.78 -13.63
C ASP A 14 -2.63 -11.49 -14.99
N SER A 15 -1.95 -10.76 -15.83
CA SER A 15 -2.39 -10.48 -17.19
C SER A 15 -2.55 -11.74 -18.02
N LYS A 16 -1.70 -12.78 -17.79
CA LYS A 16 -1.79 -14.07 -18.49
C LYS A 16 -2.97 -14.91 -18.07
N TYR A 17 -3.27 -14.98 -16.78
CA TYR A 17 -4.24 -15.91 -16.19
C TYR A 17 -5.60 -15.28 -15.84
N ARG A 18 -5.80 -14.00 -16.13
CA ARG A 18 -7.07 -13.31 -15.91
C ARG A 18 -8.24 -13.95 -16.67
N ASP A 19 -9.43 -13.77 -16.12
CA ASP A 19 -10.70 -14.08 -16.81
C ASP A 19 -11.29 -12.78 -17.37
N VAL A 20 -11.93 -12.89 -18.53
CA VAL A 20 -12.71 -11.80 -19.11
C VAL A 20 -14.15 -12.27 -19.22
N GLY A 21 -15.06 -11.59 -18.54
CA GLY A 21 -16.49 -11.86 -18.60
C GLY A 21 -17.08 -11.50 -19.96
N SER A 22 -18.29 -12.00 -20.23
CA SER A 22 -19.04 -11.69 -21.47
C SER A 22 -19.36 -10.20 -21.61
N ASP A 23 -19.41 -9.48 -20.51
CA ASP A 23 -19.60 -8.02 -20.41
C ASP A 23 -18.31 -7.21 -20.54
N GLY A 24 -17.17 -7.88 -20.80
CA GLY A 24 -15.85 -7.26 -20.85
C GLY A 24 -15.23 -6.96 -19.48
N THR A 25 -15.86 -7.33 -18.38
CA THR A 25 -15.31 -7.18 -17.03
C THR A 25 -14.12 -8.12 -16.84
N VAL A 26 -13.00 -7.57 -16.39
CA VAL A 26 -11.78 -8.34 -16.12
C VAL A 26 -11.78 -8.83 -14.68
N TYR A 27 -11.48 -10.10 -14.50
CA TYR A 27 -11.30 -10.76 -13.20
C TYR A 27 -9.89 -11.33 -13.15
N GLY A 28 -9.05 -10.76 -12.29
CA GLY A 28 -7.66 -11.17 -12.15
C GLY A 28 -7.22 -11.11 -10.70
N GLY A 29 -5.96 -11.44 -10.49
CA GLY A 29 -5.34 -11.46 -9.17
C GLY A 29 -4.68 -12.80 -8.87
N PRO A 30 -3.90 -12.87 -7.78
CA PRO A 30 -3.18 -14.08 -7.40
C PRO A 30 -4.05 -15.33 -7.30
N MET A 31 -5.31 -15.20 -6.86
CA MET A 31 -6.24 -16.32 -6.80
C MET A 31 -6.45 -16.99 -8.17
N TYR A 32 -6.39 -16.25 -9.27
CA TYR A 32 -6.53 -16.78 -10.62
C TYR A 32 -5.26 -17.45 -11.12
N TYR A 33 -4.09 -16.82 -11.00
CA TYR A 33 -2.86 -17.45 -11.46
C TYR A 33 -2.40 -18.61 -10.56
N LEU A 34 -2.69 -18.56 -9.25
CA LEU A 34 -2.46 -19.72 -8.38
C LEU A 34 -3.30 -20.91 -8.81
N THR A 35 -4.60 -20.69 -9.05
CA THR A 35 -5.51 -21.78 -9.43
C THR A 35 -5.19 -22.33 -10.82
N LYS A 36 -5.03 -21.47 -11.83
CA LYS A 36 -4.83 -21.88 -13.22
C LYS A 36 -3.39 -22.28 -13.52
N GLY A 37 -2.42 -21.44 -13.07
CA GLY A 37 -1.02 -21.66 -13.35
C GLY A 37 -0.46 -22.91 -12.67
N LEU A 38 -0.83 -23.16 -11.41
CA LEU A 38 -0.42 -24.39 -10.73
C LEU A 38 -1.12 -25.64 -11.33
N LYS A 39 -2.34 -25.50 -11.86
CA LYS A 39 -3.00 -26.57 -12.61
C LYS A 39 -2.20 -26.95 -13.87
N GLU A 40 -1.68 -25.98 -14.62
CA GLU A 40 -0.86 -26.20 -15.82
C GLU A 40 0.42 -27.01 -15.55
N ILE A 41 0.98 -26.90 -14.35
CA ILE A 41 2.19 -27.64 -13.94
C ILE A 41 1.89 -28.89 -13.12
N GLY A 42 0.64 -29.38 -13.15
CA GLY A 42 0.24 -30.63 -12.51
C GLY A 42 -0.10 -30.55 -11.03
N LEU A 43 -0.26 -29.36 -10.46
CA LEU A 43 -0.57 -29.13 -9.03
C LEU A 43 -1.98 -28.51 -8.81
N PRO A 44 -3.07 -29.09 -9.35
CA PRO A 44 -4.39 -28.46 -9.32
C PRO A 44 -4.99 -28.32 -7.92
N ARG A 45 -4.73 -29.28 -7.01
CA ARG A 45 -5.25 -29.24 -5.63
C ARG A 45 -4.57 -28.12 -4.83
N ILE A 46 -3.25 -28.02 -4.91
CA ILE A 46 -2.46 -26.98 -4.25
C ILE A 46 -2.89 -25.60 -4.77
N GLY A 47 -3.04 -25.46 -6.09
CA GLY A 47 -3.49 -24.22 -6.71
C GLY A 47 -4.85 -23.75 -6.23
N LYS A 48 -5.83 -24.65 -6.06
CA LYS A 48 -7.14 -24.31 -5.51
C LYS A 48 -7.07 -23.86 -4.07
N ILE A 49 -6.30 -24.56 -3.21
CA ILE A 49 -6.15 -24.22 -1.80
C ILE A 49 -5.47 -22.85 -1.65
N LEU A 50 -4.33 -22.65 -2.33
CA LEU A 50 -3.61 -21.38 -2.26
C LEU A 50 -4.42 -20.22 -2.83
N GLY A 51 -5.16 -20.42 -3.92
CA GLY A 51 -6.05 -19.40 -4.48
C GLY A 51 -7.16 -19.00 -3.52
N PHE A 52 -7.78 -19.97 -2.85
CA PHE A 52 -8.80 -19.69 -1.84
C PHE A 52 -8.22 -18.99 -0.61
N VAL A 53 -7.09 -19.47 -0.08
CA VAL A 53 -6.40 -18.85 1.06
C VAL A 53 -6.01 -17.40 0.74
N PHE A 54 -5.42 -17.17 -0.45
CA PHE A 54 -5.09 -15.82 -0.89
C PHE A 54 -6.34 -14.92 -0.94
N ALA A 55 -7.43 -15.41 -1.53
CA ALA A 55 -8.65 -14.63 -1.65
C ALA A 55 -9.25 -14.28 -0.27
N ALA A 56 -9.30 -15.24 0.66
CA ALA A 56 -9.79 -14.99 2.03
C ALA A 56 -8.94 -13.96 2.78
N LEU A 57 -7.60 -14.10 2.71
CA LEU A 57 -6.68 -13.14 3.31
C LEU A 57 -6.76 -11.75 2.67
N CYS A 58 -6.94 -11.68 1.34
CA CYS A 58 -7.09 -10.41 0.62
C CYS A 58 -8.38 -9.68 1.01
N VAL A 59 -9.48 -10.40 1.26
CA VAL A 59 -10.69 -9.80 1.83
C VAL A 59 -10.41 -9.24 3.23
N GLY A 60 -9.74 -9.99 4.10
CA GLY A 60 -9.33 -9.52 5.42
C GLY A 60 -8.41 -8.30 5.34
N ALA A 61 -7.41 -8.32 4.47
CA ALA A 61 -6.50 -7.22 4.23
C ALA A 61 -7.22 -5.97 3.70
N SER A 62 -8.24 -6.16 2.85
CA SER A 62 -9.05 -5.04 2.34
C SER A 62 -9.85 -4.36 3.44
N PHE A 63 -10.35 -5.10 4.43
CA PHE A 63 -11.05 -4.52 5.58
C PHE A 63 -10.08 -3.90 6.60
N GLY A 64 -8.87 -4.45 6.76
CA GLY A 64 -7.84 -3.96 7.68
C GLY A 64 -7.01 -2.83 7.07
N GLY A 65 -5.87 -3.17 6.49
CA GLY A 65 -4.86 -2.22 6.00
C GLY A 65 -5.35 -1.33 4.87
N GLY A 66 -6.20 -1.87 3.98
CA GLY A 66 -6.79 -1.12 2.87
C GLY A 66 -7.95 -0.20 3.27
N ASN A 67 -8.47 -0.32 4.49
CA ASN A 67 -9.67 0.40 4.92
C ASN A 67 -9.56 0.93 6.36
N ALA A 68 -9.67 0.06 7.37
CA ALA A 68 -9.75 0.47 8.76
C ALA A 68 -8.51 1.26 9.22
N ALA A 69 -7.30 0.84 8.83
CA ALA A 69 -6.07 1.57 9.14
C ALA A 69 -6.03 2.96 8.46
N GLN A 70 -6.50 3.05 7.24
CA GLN A 70 -6.55 4.30 6.49
C GLN A 70 -7.55 5.28 7.10
N SER A 71 -8.76 4.81 7.39
CA SER A 71 -9.81 5.64 8.01
C SER A 71 -9.43 6.07 9.42
N ASN A 72 -8.74 5.22 10.19
CA ASN A 72 -8.22 5.55 11.51
C ASN A 72 -7.19 6.68 11.43
N THR A 73 -6.18 6.52 10.57
CA THR A 73 -5.11 7.52 10.38
C THR A 73 -5.68 8.87 9.91
N ALA A 74 -6.60 8.86 8.94
CA ALA A 74 -7.24 10.08 8.45
C ALA A 74 -8.09 10.75 9.53
N ALA A 75 -8.88 9.98 10.29
CA ALA A 75 -9.69 10.51 11.36
C ALA A 75 -8.85 11.14 12.48
N LEU A 76 -7.75 10.50 12.89
CA LEU A 76 -6.82 11.05 13.87
C LEU A 76 -6.20 12.35 13.38
N SER A 77 -5.72 12.42 12.13
CA SER A 77 -5.13 13.64 11.55
C SER A 77 -6.12 14.80 11.49
N ILE A 78 -7.41 14.53 11.20
CA ILE A 78 -8.45 15.57 11.20
C ILE A 78 -8.76 16.03 12.64
N VAL A 79 -8.88 15.09 13.57
CA VAL A 79 -9.13 15.41 15.00
C VAL A 79 -8.03 16.28 15.58
N ASP A 80 -6.75 15.92 15.30
CA ASP A 80 -5.59 16.70 15.75
C ASP A 80 -5.59 18.11 15.13
N LEU A 81 -5.90 18.24 13.85
CA LEU A 81 -5.92 19.55 13.17
C LEU A 81 -6.95 20.50 13.76
N PHE A 82 -8.15 20.01 14.11
CA PHE A 82 -9.24 20.82 14.62
C PHE A 82 -9.31 20.86 16.15
N GLY A 83 -8.37 20.23 16.86
CA GLY A 83 -8.38 20.15 18.32
C GLY A 83 -9.64 19.46 18.89
N LEU A 84 -10.22 18.54 18.11
CA LEU A 84 -11.41 17.80 18.55
C LEU A 84 -11.01 16.70 19.53
N THR A 85 -11.88 16.39 20.49
CA THR A 85 -11.63 15.35 21.47
C THR A 85 -12.76 14.34 21.50
N GLY A 86 -12.42 13.07 21.76
CA GLY A 86 -13.40 12.00 21.98
C GLY A 86 -13.66 11.09 20.78
N SER A 87 -14.12 9.90 21.10
CA SER A 87 -14.46 8.83 20.12
C SER A 87 -15.61 9.24 19.17
N SER A 88 -16.52 10.06 19.64
CA SER A 88 -17.67 10.54 18.84
C SER A 88 -17.24 11.37 17.62
N ALA A 89 -16.19 12.20 17.76
CA ALA A 89 -15.67 13.01 16.67
C ALA A 89 -15.06 12.10 15.57
N ARG A 90 -14.28 11.11 15.96
CA ARG A 90 -13.70 10.13 15.02
C ARG A 90 -14.77 9.31 14.29
N THR A 91 -15.81 8.89 15.03
CA THR A 91 -16.95 8.16 14.44
C THR A 91 -17.67 9.03 13.40
N PHE A 92 -17.91 10.31 13.71
CA PHE A 92 -18.55 11.23 12.78
C PHE A 92 -17.74 11.46 11.51
N ILE A 93 -16.43 11.63 11.65
CA ILE A 93 -15.49 11.72 10.51
C ILE A 93 -15.54 10.42 9.70
N GLY A 94 -15.55 9.26 10.36
CA GLY A 94 -15.70 7.95 9.71
C GLY A 94 -16.96 7.84 8.88
N ILE A 95 -18.10 8.36 9.36
CA ILE A 95 -19.37 8.40 8.61
C ILE A 95 -19.25 9.29 7.37
N ILE A 96 -18.61 10.46 7.47
CA ILE A 96 -18.39 11.34 6.32
C ILE A 96 -17.54 10.62 5.27
N MET A 97 -16.43 10.00 5.69
CA MET A 97 -15.57 9.23 4.79
C MET A 97 -16.30 8.04 4.17
N MET A 98 -17.12 7.33 4.93
CA MET A 98 -17.96 6.23 4.45
C MET A 98 -18.87 6.68 3.31
N VAL A 99 -19.57 7.82 3.47
CA VAL A 99 -20.46 8.36 2.43
C VAL A 99 -19.66 8.75 1.19
N PHE A 100 -18.53 9.44 1.38
CA PHE A 100 -17.67 9.87 0.26
C PHE A 100 -17.10 8.70 -0.53
N VAL A 101 -16.50 7.73 0.15
CA VAL A 101 -15.97 6.51 -0.48
C VAL A 101 -17.10 5.69 -1.11
N GLY A 102 -18.25 5.59 -0.44
CA GLY A 102 -19.43 4.87 -0.93
C GLY A 102 -19.91 5.39 -2.28
N VAL A 103 -20.03 6.71 -2.44
CA VAL A 103 -20.39 7.35 -3.71
C VAL A 103 -19.43 6.96 -4.83
N ILE A 104 -18.14 6.80 -4.51
CA ILE A 104 -17.11 6.46 -5.51
C ILE A 104 -17.18 4.97 -5.89
N ILE A 105 -17.19 4.07 -4.90
CA ILE A 105 -17.08 2.62 -5.15
C ILE A 105 -18.34 2.01 -5.78
N ILE A 106 -19.52 2.64 -5.59
CA ILE A 106 -20.76 2.24 -6.26
C ILE A 106 -20.63 2.37 -7.77
N GLY A 107 -19.86 3.35 -8.27
CA GLY A 107 -19.59 3.55 -9.70
C GLY A 107 -18.64 2.54 -10.36
N GLY A 108 -18.10 1.59 -9.58
CA GLY A 108 -17.23 0.52 -10.06
C GLY A 108 -15.86 0.97 -10.53
N ILE A 109 -15.10 0.04 -11.15
CA ILE A 109 -13.69 0.25 -11.49
C ILE A 109 -13.42 1.47 -12.39
N LYS A 110 -14.32 1.79 -13.31
CA LYS A 110 -14.14 2.95 -14.21
C LYS A 110 -14.15 4.26 -13.44
N ARG A 111 -15.04 4.40 -12.45
CA ARG A 111 -15.13 5.58 -11.61
C ARG A 111 -13.96 5.66 -10.63
N ILE A 112 -13.59 4.51 -10.05
CA ILE A 112 -12.41 4.38 -9.21
C ILE A 112 -11.18 4.89 -9.97
N ALA A 113 -10.88 4.34 -11.15
CA ALA A 113 -9.75 4.73 -11.97
C ALA A 113 -9.75 6.24 -12.33
N SER A 114 -10.90 6.78 -12.78
CA SER A 114 -11.02 8.19 -13.15
C SER A 114 -10.80 9.17 -12.01
N ILE A 115 -11.11 8.79 -10.77
CA ILE A 115 -10.89 9.61 -9.59
C ILE A 115 -9.45 9.48 -9.12
N THR A 116 -8.94 8.26 -9.04
CA THR A 116 -7.57 7.97 -8.58
C THR A 116 -6.53 8.61 -9.49
N GLU A 117 -6.73 8.55 -10.81
CA GLU A 117 -5.84 9.17 -11.82
C GLU A 117 -5.65 10.69 -11.64
N LYS A 118 -6.60 11.36 -10.99
CA LYS A 118 -6.52 12.81 -10.71
C LYS A 118 -5.98 13.10 -9.31
N ILE A 119 -6.46 12.35 -8.31
CA ILE A 119 -6.08 12.56 -6.91
C ILE A 119 -4.61 12.19 -6.68
N VAL A 120 -4.17 11.05 -7.18
CA VAL A 120 -2.82 10.52 -6.87
C VAL A 120 -1.69 11.42 -7.37
N PRO A 121 -1.66 11.88 -8.63
CA PRO A 121 -0.61 12.80 -9.07
C PRO A 121 -0.62 14.12 -8.30
N PHE A 122 -1.81 14.68 -8.03
CA PHE A 122 -1.93 15.92 -7.28
C PHE A 122 -1.33 15.81 -5.87
N MET A 123 -1.73 14.78 -5.11
CA MET A 123 -1.21 14.59 -3.76
C MET A 123 0.28 14.25 -3.76
N ALA A 124 0.76 13.46 -4.72
CA ALA A 124 2.18 13.09 -4.81
C ALA A 124 3.06 14.31 -5.12
N ILE A 125 2.69 15.12 -6.10
CA ILE A 125 3.43 16.34 -6.45
C ILE A 125 3.48 17.30 -5.25
N MET A 126 2.35 17.46 -4.59
CA MET A 126 2.19 18.29 -3.42
C MET A 126 3.12 17.86 -2.27
N TYR A 127 3.11 16.55 -1.96
CA TYR A 127 3.95 15.97 -0.93
C TYR A 127 5.44 16.08 -1.27
N ILE A 128 5.82 15.74 -2.50
CA ILE A 128 7.19 15.83 -3.00
C ILE A 128 7.70 17.27 -2.94
N ALA A 129 6.88 18.26 -3.34
CA ALA A 129 7.25 19.65 -3.29
C ALA A 129 7.58 20.11 -1.86
N CYS A 130 6.77 19.71 -0.88
CA CYS A 130 7.05 20.04 0.52
C CYS A 130 8.30 19.34 1.06
N CYS A 131 8.50 18.07 0.74
CA CYS A 131 9.73 17.36 1.13
C CYS A 131 10.97 18.06 0.53
N LEU A 132 10.94 18.39 -0.75
CA LEU A 132 12.04 19.07 -1.44
C LEU A 132 12.30 20.45 -0.82
N TYR A 133 11.24 21.21 -0.51
CA TYR A 133 11.39 22.50 0.17
C TYR A 133 12.14 22.35 1.50
N ILE A 134 11.76 21.39 2.35
CA ILE A 134 12.41 21.15 3.64
C ILE A 134 13.87 20.72 3.43
N ILE A 135 14.13 19.78 2.54
CA ILE A 135 15.47 19.24 2.25
C ILE A 135 16.38 20.37 1.72
N PHE A 136 15.92 21.17 0.75
CA PHE A 136 16.72 22.26 0.18
C PHE A 136 16.91 23.44 1.14
N SER A 137 15.97 23.69 2.03
CA SER A 137 16.11 24.72 3.06
C SER A 137 17.10 24.31 4.17
N ASN A 138 17.43 23.02 4.27
CA ASN A 138 18.28 22.45 5.32
C ASN A 138 19.43 21.63 4.75
N LEU A 139 20.03 22.07 3.65
CA LEU A 139 21.10 21.34 2.96
C LEU A 139 22.31 20.99 3.85
N SER A 140 22.60 21.80 4.87
CA SER A 140 23.68 21.54 5.84
C SER A 140 23.47 20.28 6.67
N PHE A 141 22.23 19.81 6.84
CA PHE A 141 21.90 18.60 7.59
C PHE A 141 21.75 17.35 6.70
N VAL A 142 21.79 17.50 5.38
CA VAL A 142 21.54 16.38 4.46
C VAL A 142 22.64 15.33 4.53
N ASP A 143 23.90 15.76 4.56
CA ASP A 143 25.06 14.86 4.68
C ASP A 143 25.01 14.08 5.99
N ASP A 144 24.71 14.77 7.10
CA ASP A 144 24.54 14.16 8.42
C ASP A 144 23.38 13.17 8.45
N ALA A 145 22.25 13.50 7.80
CA ALA A 145 21.10 12.61 7.72
C ALA A 145 21.43 11.32 6.94
N PHE A 146 22.12 11.43 5.80
CA PHE A 146 22.59 10.24 5.08
C PHE A 146 23.62 9.45 5.89
N SER A 147 24.52 10.13 6.58
CA SER A 147 25.49 9.51 7.48
C SER A 147 24.78 8.71 8.59
N GLN A 148 23.77 9.28 9.23
CA GLN A 148 22.98 8.59 10.26
C GLN A 148 22.27 7.35 9.71
N ILE A 149 21.69 7.41 8.50
CA ILE A 149 21.05 6.25 7.86
C ILE A 149 22.07 5.14 7.60
N ILE A 150 23.20 5.47 6.98
CA ILE A 150 24.19 4.47 6.54
C ILE A 150 24.94 3.90 7.73
N PHE A 151 25.54 4.76 8.56
CA PHE A 151 26.32 4.31 9.71
C PHE A 151 25.45 3.73 10.82
N GLY A 152 24.25 4.29 11.07
CA GLY A 152 23.29 3.74 12.02
C GLY A 152 22.83 2.32 11.69
N ALA A 153 22.79 1.96 10.40
CA ALA A 153 22.47 0.59 9.98
C ALA A 153 23.57 -0.44 10.30
N PHE A 154 24.81 0.01 10.53
CA PHE A 154 25.99 -0.85 10.74
C PHE A 154 26.64 -0.70 12.12
N THR A 155 25.94 -0.07 13.10
CA THR A 155 26.45 0.00 14.46
C THR A 155 26.36 -1.35 15.19
N PRO A 156 27.23 -1.62 16.19
CA PRO A 156 27.15 -2.84 17.02
C PRO A 156 25.79 -2.99 17.72
N GLU A 157 25.19 -1.89 18.15
CA GLU A 157 23.85 -1.85 18.77
C GLU A 157 22.77 -2.29 17.78
N ALA A 158 22.89 -1.91 16.51
CA ALA A 158 22.07 -2.42 15.41
C ALA A 158 22.34 -3.90 15.13
N GLY A 159 23.52 -4.44 15.50
CA GLY A 159 23.96 -5.79 15.13
C GLY A 159 23.32 -6.94 15.91
N LEU A 160 22.86 -6.75 17.14
CA LEU A 160 22.33 -7.84 17.98
C LEU A 160 20.82 -7.75 18.29
N GLY A 161 20.29 -6.57 18.53
CA GLY A 161 18.85 -6.34 18.74
C GLY A 161 18.21 -5.58 17.57
N GLY A 162 19.01 -4.70 16.93
CA GLY A 162 18.56 -3.88 15.81
C GLY A 162 18.43 -4.63 14.50
N LEU A 163 19.37 -5.53 14.15
CA LEU A 163 19.34 -6.20 12.84
C LEU A 163 18.05 -7.01 12.64
N LEU A 164 17.67 -7.84 13.61
CA LEU A 164 16.44 -8.63 13.51
C LEU A 164 15.19 -7.74 13.61
N GLY A 165 15.16 -6.79 14.54
CA GLY A 165 14.04 -5.87 14.71
C GLY A 165 13.85 -4.97 13.47
N VAL A 166 14.92 -4.34 12.98
CA VAL A 166 14.89 -3.48 11.80
C VAL A 166 14.56 -4.27 10.54
N LEU A 167 15.08 -5.50 10.38
CA LEU A 167 14.71 -6.37 9.26
C LEU A 167 13.22 -6.72 9.30
N VAL A 168 12.70 -7.14 10.46
CA VAL A 168 11.28 -7.49 10.60
C VAL A 168 10.40 -6.28 10.30
N VAL A 169 10.63 -5.14 10.95
CA VAL A 169 9.85 -3.91 10.72
C VAL A 169 10.02 -3.41 9.29
N GLY A 170 11.23 -3.43 8.74
CA GLY A 170 11.49 -3.01 7.36
C GLY A 170 10.76 -3.88 6.35
N PHE A 171 10.72 -5.21 6.53
CA PHE A 171 9.94 -6.10 5.66
C PHE A 171 8.43 -5.87 5.81
N GLN A 172 7.94 -5.67 7.03
CA GLN A 172 6.54 -5.35 7.28
C GLN A 172 6.14 -4.07 6.53
N ARG A 173 6.88 -3.00 6.73
CA ARG A 173 6.57 -1.69 6.10
C ARG A 173 6.73 -1.74 4.58
N ALA A 174 7.73 -2.45 4.04
CA ALA A 174 7.88 -2.63 2.59
C ALA A 174 6.71 -3.40 1.97
N ALA A 175 6.17 -4.42 2.66
CA ALA A 175 4.98 -5.14 2.19
C ALA A 175 3.73 -4.26 2.16
N PHE A 176 3.63 -3.28 3.05
CA PHE A 176 2.55 -2.28 3.07
C PHE A 176 2.71 -1.23 1.98
N SER A 177 3.91 -0.70 1.80
CA SER A 177 4.18 0.46 0.95
C SER A 177 3.90 0.18 -0.53
N ASN A 178 4.57 -0.80 -1.11
CA ASN A 178 4.47 -1.09 -2.54
C ASN A 178 3.79 -2.44 -2.87
N GLU A 179 3.27 -3.14 -1.86
CA GLU A 179 2.58 -4.44 -1.98
C GLU A 179 3.38 -5.53 -2.73
N ALA A 180 4.67 -5.27 -3.03
CA ALA A 180 5.54 -6.18 -3.74
C ALA A 180 5.88 -7.40 -2.87
N GLY A 181 5.28 -8.52 -3.17
CA GLY A 181 5.37 -9.75 -2.38
C GLY A 181 4.03 -10.14 -1.78
N ALA A 182 3.19 -9.19 -1.35
CA ALA A 182 1.81 -9.43 -0.96
C ALA A 182 0.96 -9.88 -2.16
N GLY A 183 1.12 -9.21 -3.30
CA GLY A 183 0.47 -9.61 -4.56
C GLY A 183 -0.85 -8.92 -4.84
N SER A 184 -1.33 -8.07 -3.95
CA SER A 184 -2.60 -7.38 -4.09
C SER A 184 -2.61 -6.37 -5.24
N ALA A 185 -1.54 -5.60 -5.45
CA ALA A 185 -1.40 -4.67 -6.56
C ALA A 185 -1.62 -5.33 -7.94
N ALA A 186 -1.23 -6.60 -8.09
CA ALA A 186 -1.43 -7.37 -9.29
C ALA A 186 -2.91 -7.45 -9.74
N ILE A 187 -3.86 -7.33 -8.80
CA ILE A 187 -5.30 -7.31 -9.11
C ILE A 187 -5.67 -6.10 -9.98
N ALA A 188 -5.11 -4.92 -9.68
CA ALA A 188 -5.31 -3.71 -10.50
C ALA A 188 -4.65 -3.86 -11.87
N HIS A 189 -3.41 -4.32 -11.90
CA HIS A 189 -2.65 -4.53 -13.14
C HIS A 189 -3.31 -5.54 -14.09
N SER A 190 -4.07 -6.49 -13.56
CA SER A 190 -4.81 -7.44 -14.39
C SER A 190 -5.90 -6.78 -15.26
N ALA A 191 -6.43 -5.64 -14.84
CA ALA A 191 -7.48 -4.92 -15.54
C ALA A 191 -6.98 -4.12 -16.77
N VAL A 192 -5.67 -3.98 -16.92
CA VAL A 192 -5.06 -3.21 -18.01
C VAL A 192 -5.26 -3.89 -19.37
N LYS A 193 -5.61 -3.10 -20.38
CA LYS A 193 -5.74 -3.56 -21.76
C LYS A 193 -4.38 -3.58 -22.44
N THR A 194 -3.73 -4.74 -22.48
CA THR A 194 -2.45 -4.92 -23.16
C THR A 194 -2.46 -6.19 -24.02
N LYS A 195 -1.69 -6.15 -25.13
CA LYS A 195 -1.44 -7.32 -25.98
C LYS A 195 -0.38 -8.24 -25.38
N TYR A 196 0.59 -7.68 -24.68
CA TYR A 196 1.69 -8.40 -24.07
C TYR A 196 1.67 -8.23 -22.56
N ALA A 197 1.47 -9.32 -21.83
CA ALA A 197 1.47 -9.30 -20.37
C ALA A 197 2.76 -8.71 -19.76
N ALA A 198 3.89 -8.92 -20.44
CA ALA A 198 5.18 -8.41 -20.00
C ALA A 198 5.31 -6.88 -20.08
N SER A 199 4.56 -6.19 -20.95
CA SER A 199 4.58 -4.73 -21.02
C SER A 199 4.07 -4.10 -19.74
N GLU A 200 2.98 -4.62 -19.19
CA GLU A 200 2.43 -4.18 -17.92
C GLU A 200 3.37 -4.47 -16.75
N GLY A 201 3.99 -5.63 -16.77
CA GLY A 201 5.00 -5.98 -15.77
C GLY A 201 6.22 -5.06 -15.76
N LEU A 202 6.56 -4.41 -16.88
CA LEU A 202 7.63 -3.41 -16.94
C LEU A 202 7.17 -2.06 -16.40
N VAL A 203 5.94 -1.64 -16.70
CA VAL A 203 5.36 -0.40 -16.13
C VAL A 203 5.26 -0.52 -14.61
N ALA A 204 4.83 -1.65 -14.11
CA ALA A 204 4.74 -1.93 -12.67
C ALA A 204 6.08 -1.85 -11.90
N LEU A 205 7.23 -1.79 -12.60
CA LEU A 205 8.54 -1.57 -11.96
C LEU A 205 8.72 -0.13 -11.45
N LEU A 206 7.99 0.82 -12.02
CA LEU A 206 8.06 2.23 -11.61
C LEU A 206 7.46 2.44 -10.23
N GLU A 207 6.44 1.66 -9.86
CA GLU A 207 5.74 1.78 -8.59
C GLU A 207 6.68 1.62 -7.38
N PRO A 208 7.39 0.49 -7.19
CA PRO A 208 8.32 0.35 -6.07
C PRO A 208 9.48 1.35 -6.11
N PHE A 209 9.88 1.81 -7.29
CA PHE A 209 10.94 2.80 -7.41
C PHE A 209 10.48 4.17 -6.89
N ILE A 210 9.33 4.65 -7.39
CA ILE A 210 8.80 5.96 -6.98
C ILE A 210 8.42 5.95 -5.50
N ASP A 211 7.69 4.91 -5.07
CA ASP A 211 7.23 4.79 -3.69
C ASP A 211 8.40 4.63 -2.70
N THR A 212 9.19 3.58 -2.86
CA THR A 212 10.19 3.20 -1.86
C THR A 212 11.49 3.99 -2.00
N VAL A 213 12.01 4.16 -3.23
CA VAL A 213 13.31 4.82 -3.40
C VAL A 213 13.17 6.35 -3.36
N VAL A 214 12.11 6.91 -3.91
CA VAL A 214 11.94 8.37 -3.94
C VAL A 214 11.19 8.86 -2.70
N ILE A 215 9.91 8.50 -2.55
CA ILE A 215 9.03 9.09 -1.53
C ILE A 215 9.44 8.68 -0.11
N CYS A 216 9.71 7.40 0.13
CA CYS A 216 10.12 6.95 1.47
C CYS A 216 11.48 7.53 1.88
N THR A 217 12.44 7.65 0.95
CA THR A 217 13.75 8.28 1.25
C THR A 217 13.57 9.75 1.60
N MET A 218 12.76 10.49 0.85
CA MET A 218 12.49 11.91 1.14
C MET A 218 11.81 12.07 2.51
N THR A 219 10.83 11.22 2.83
CA THR A 219 10.18 11.23 4.15
C THR A 219 11.15 10.95 5.28
N ALA A 220 12.03 9.95 5.11
CA ALA A 220 13.06 9.62 6.10
C ALA A 220 14.02 10.81 6.30
N LEU A 221 14.49 11.44 5.23
CA LEU A 221 15.36 12.61 5.32
C LEU A 221 14.69 13.76 6.07
N VAL A 222 13.42 14.04 5.78
CA VAL A 222 12.67 15.11 6.48
C VAL A 222 12.57 14.83 7.98
N ILE A 223 12.27 13.60 8.38
CA ILE A 223 12.18 13.21 9.79
C ILE A 223 13.55 13.31 10.48
N ILE A 224 14.61 12.85 9.85
CA ILE A 224 15.97 12.86 10.41
C ILE A 224 16.49 14.29 10.50
N ILE A 225 16.28 15.12 9.47
CA ILE A 225 16.64 16.55 9.49
C ILE A 225 15.90 17.26 10.62
N PHE A 226 14.60 17.01 10.76
CA PHE A 226 13.80 17.59 11.85
C PHE A 226 14.37 17.22 13.23
N ASN A 227 14.70 15.96 13.45
CA ASN A 227 15.25 15.52 14.73
C ASN A 227 16.69 16.01 14.94
N GLY A 228 17.50 16.09 13.89
CA GLY A 228 18.87 16.63 13.94
C GLY A 228 18.92 18.13 14.26
N ASP A 229 17.97 18.90 13.74
CA ASP A 229 17.84 20.34 13.97
C ASP A 229 17.24 20.68 15.35
N THR A 230 16.21 19.95 15.77
CA THR A 230 15.40 20.28 16.94
C THR A 230 15.65 19.40 18.17
N THR A 231 16.31 18.25 18.01
CA THR A 231 16.43 17.21 19.05
C THR A 231 15.06 16.86 19.68
N ALA A 232 14.04 16.76 18.84
CA ALA A 232 12.65 16.68 19.26
C ALA A 232 12.31 15.35 19.97
N PHE A 233 13.03 14.27 19.66
CA PHE A 233 12.78 12.95 20.22
C PHE A 233 14.01 12.04 20.18
N ASP A 234 14.00 11.04 21.06
CA ASP A 234 15.00 9.97 21.07
C ASP A 234 14.57 8.79 20.19
N TYR A 235 15.49 8.31 19.37
CA TYR A 235 15.29 7.07 18.59
C TYR A 235 15.24 5.86 19.52
N GLY A 236 14.22 5.01 19.37
CA GLY A 236 14.09 3.79 20.16
C GLY A 236 13.52 3.99 21.56
N GLY A 237 12.71 5.02 21.77
CA GLY A 237 12.08 5.34 23.04
C GLY A 237 11.40 4.17 23.75
N LEU A 238 11.06 4.32 25.02
CA LEU A 238 10.44 3.30 25.86
C LEU A 238 9.22 2.67 25.19
N ASP A 239 9.19 1.35 25.11
CA ASP A 239 8.12 0.57 24.48
C ASP A 239 7.89 0.86 22.98
N GLY A 240 8.92 1.36 22.27
CA GLY A 240 8.81 1.70 20.84
C GLY A 240 7.96 2.93 20.53
N LYS A 241 7.63 3.73 21.56
CA LYS A 241 6.90 4.98 21.40
C LYS A 241 7.85 6.15 21.35
N VAL A 242 7.55 7.09 20.46
CA VAL A 242 8.25 8.36 20.36
C VAL A 242 7.45 9.44 21.11
N PHE A 243 8.13 10.23 21.92
CA PHE A 243 7.52 11.35 22.64
C PHE A 243 8.06 12.67 22.08
N ILE A 244 7.17 13.54 21.65
CA ILE A 244 7.48 14.91 21.24
C ILE A 244 6.73 15.85 22.16
N GLU A 245 7.45 16.75 22.86
CA GLU A 245 6.87 17.67 23.84
C GLU A 245 6.05 16.97 24.95
N GLY A 246 6.47 15.76 25.34
CA GLY A 246 5.78 14.95 26.36
C GLY A 246 4.52 14.24 25.88
N VAL A 247 4.17 14.34 24.61
CA VAL A 247 3.03 13.64 24.01
C VAL A 247 3.53 12.48 23.19
N ALA A 248 2.96 11.27 23.42
CA ALA A 248 3.25 10.11 22.61
C ALA A 248 2.73 10.32 21.18
N VAL A 249 3.60 10.18 20.19
CA VAL A 249 3.28 10.31 18.77
C VAL A 249 3.62 9.03 18.01
N GLU A 250 2.84 8.72 17.00
CA GLU A 250 2.98 7.50 16.22
C GLU A 250 2.84 7.80 14.72
N GLY A 251 3.61 7.06 13.90
CA GLY A 251 3.49 7.04 12.46
C GLY A 251 3.43 8.42 11.79
N PRO A 252 2.32 8.75 11.09
CA PRO A 252 2.19 9.98 10.34
C PRO A 252 2.29 11.27 11.16
N GLN A 253 2.01 11.20 12.47
CA GLN A 253 2.09 12.37 13.36
C GLN A 253 3.52 12.92 13.48
N ILE A 254 4.54 12.04 13.45
CA ILE A 254 5.95 12.47 13.44
C ILE A 254 6.24 13.29 12.19
N THR A 255 5.82 12.79 11.02
CA THR A 255 5.96 13.50 9.76
C THR A 255 5.21 14.83 9.79
N GLN A 256 4.00 14.86 10.35
CA GLN A 256 3.19 16.06 10.48
C GLN A 256 3.88 17.12 11.35
N LYS A 257 4.47 16.73 12.47
CA LYS A 257 5.27 17.62 13.33
C LYS A 257 6.50 18.15 12.59
N ALA A 258 7.24 17.28 11.89
CA ALA A 258 8.39 17.68 11.11
C ALA A 258 8.02 18.74 10.04
N PHE A 259 6.96 18.51 9.28
CA PHE A 259 6.51 19.48 8.27
C PHE A 259 6.05 20.80 8.91
N SER A 260 5.30 20.74 10.02
CA SER A 260 4.78 21.93 10.69
C SER A 260 5.90 22.79 11.30
N ASN A 261 7.06 22.20 11.61
CA ASN A 261 8.22 22.95 12.09
C ASN A 261 8.82 23.85 11.00
N TYR A 262 8.83 23.42 9.75
CA TYR A 262 9.46 24.15 8.63
C TYR A 262 8.48 24.96 7.78
N ILE A 263 7.21 24.61 7.78
CA ILE A 263 6.18 25.19 6.90
C ILE A 263 5.00 25.62 7.76
N SER A 264 4.81 26.93 7.93
CA SER A 264 3.79 27.51 8.84
C SER A 264 2.35 27.08 8.55
N PHE A 265 2.05 26.74 7.28
CA PHE A 265 0.71 26.27 6.85
C PHE A 265 0.65 24.74 6.63
N ALA A 266 1.67 23.99 7.05
CA ALA A 266 1.78 22.56 6.79
C ALA A 266 0.67 21.74 7.45
N GLY A 267 0.18 22.12 8.62
CA GLY A 267 -0.83 21.35 9.34
C GLY A 267 -2.08 21.02 8.50
N PRO A 268 -2.85 22.02 8.03
CA PRO A 268 -4.01 21.78 7.17
C PRO A 268 -3.68 21.07 5.86
N PHE A 269 -2.55 21.44 5.27
CA PHE A 269 -2.09 20.90 3.99
C PHE A 269 -1.72 19.43 4.09
N LEU A 270 -0.96 19.06 5.12
CA LEU A 270 -0.56 17.66 5.32
C LEU A 270 -1.74 16.79 5.75
N THR A 271 -2.64 17.31 6.57
CA THR A 271 -3.89 16.62 6.90
C THR A 271 -4.70 16.34 5.63
N LEU A 272 -4.82 17.31 4.72
CA LEU A 272 -5.45 17.10 3.41
C LEU A 272 -4.73 16.02 2.62
N ALA A 273 -3.40 16.04 2.56
CA ALA A 273 -2.63 15.02 1.87
C ALA A 273 -2.87 13.62 2.47
N ILE A 274 -2.82 13.47 3.81
CA ILE A 274 -3.09 12.20 4.50
C ILE A 274 -4.50 11.70 4.20
N VAL A 275 -5.50 12.58 4.22
CA VAL A 275 -6.89 12.22 3.90
C VAL A 275 -7.02 11.75 2.44
N LEU A 276 -6.37 12.44 1.50
CA LEU A 276 -6.37 12.04 0.09
C LEU A 276 -5.65 10.70 -0.13
N PHE A 277 -4.51 10.46 0.54
CA PHE A 277 -3.83 9.16 0.54
C PHE A 277 -4.73 8.06 1.10
N ALA A 278 -5.37 8.29 2.24
CA ALA A 278 -6.29 7.32 2.85
C ALA A 278 -7.47 6.99 1.92
N ILE A 279 -8.11 8.00 1.34
CA ILE A 279 -9.23 7.82 0.42
C ILE A 279 -8.79 7.06 -0.83
N SER A 280 -7.68 7.42 -1.46
CA SER A 280 -7.19 6.73 -2.65
C SER A 280 -6.87 5.25 -2.38
N THR A 281 -6.29 4.96 -1.23
CA THR A 281 -6.01 3.59 -0.78
C THR A 281 -7.31 2.82 -0.52
N MET A 282 -8.26 3.39 0.22
CA MET A 282 -9.56 2.75 0.46
C MET A 282 -10.30 2.43 -0.85
N ILE A 283 -10.29 3.35 -1.80
CA ILE A 283 -10.95 3.15 -3.10
C ILE A 283 -10.30 1.99 -3.87
N SER A 284 -8.96 1.94 -3.92
CA SER A 284 -8.21 0.89 -4.62
C SER A 284 -8.40 -0.47 -3.96
N TRP A 285 -8.27 -0.55 -2.65
CA TRP A 285 -8.45 -1.78 -1.88
C TRP A 285 -9.89 -2.28 -1.88
N SER A 286 -10.88 -1.39 -2.04
CA SER A 286 -12.26 -1.82 -2.24
C SER A 286 -12.42 -2.70 -3.49
N TYR A 287 -11.65 -2.41 -4.55
CA TYR A 287 -11.63 -3.22 -5.75
C TYR A 287 -10.89 -4.55 -5.53
N TYR A 288 -9.72 -4.54 -4.86
CA TYR A 288 -8.96 -5.76 -4.58
C TYR A 288 -9.75 -6.77 -3.75
N GLY A 289 -10.35 -6.30 -2.67
CA GLY A 289 -11.18 -7.14 -1.82
C GLY A 289 -12.45 -7.62 -2.51
N LEU A 290 -13.09 -6.78 -3.34
CA LEU A 290 -14.26 -7.18 -4.11
C LEU A 290 -13.94 -8.30 -5.11
N GLN A 291 -12.81 -8.22 -5.83
CA GLN A 291 -12.37 -9.27 -6.74
C GLN A 291 -12.14 -10.60 -6.01
N SER A 292 -11.51 -10.54 -4.83
CA SER A 292 -11.26 -11.69 -3.98
C SER A 292 -12.55 -12.26 -3.38
N TRP A 293 -13.47 -11.40 -2.96
CA TRP A 293 -14.79 -11.77 -2.46
C TRP A 293 -15.63 -12.48 -3.53
N MET A 294 -15.66 -11.93 -4.75
CA MET A 294 -16.38 -12.53 -5.87
C MET A 294 -15.78 -13.88 -6.30
N PHE A 295 -14.48 -14.09 -6.11
CA PHE A 295 -13.86 -15.39 -6.35
C PHE A 295 -14.36 -16.46 -5.39
N ILE A 296 -14.64 -16.11 -4.12
CA ILE A 296 -15.10 -17.02 -3.07
C ILE A 296 -16.61 -17.23 -3.17
N PHE A 297 -17.39 -16.13 -3.22
CA PHE A 297 -18.86 -16.13 -3.06
C PHE A 297 -19.63 -16.01 -4.37
N GLY A 298 -18.91 -15.93 -5.50
CA GLY A 298 -19.54 -15.81 -6.82
C GLY A 298 -19.84 -14.37 -7.25
N LYS A 299 -20.08 -14.23 -8.56
CA LYS A 299 -20.19 -12.94 -9.28
C LYS A 299 -21.66 -12.49 -9.39
N THR A 300 -22.37 -12.38 -8.26
CA THR A 300 -23.76 -11.94 -8.22
C THR A 300 -23.90 -10.50 -7.73
N LYS A 301 -24.98 -9.81 -8.09
CA LYS A 301 -25.28 -8.44 -7.59
C LYS A 301 -25.37 -8.40 -6.07
N TRP A 302 -25.95 -9.42 -5.46
CA TRP A 302 -26.04 -9.52 -4.00
C TRP A 302 -24.67 -9.68 -3.34
N SER A 303 -23.79 -10.48 -3.93
CA SER A 303 -22.41 -10.65 -3.47
C SER A 303 -21.64 -9.31 -3.52
N ASP A 304 -21.76 -8.56 -4.63
CA ASP A 304 -21.18 -7.22 -4.77
C ASP A 304 -21.69 -6.24 -3.72
N LEU A 305 -23.01 -6.15 -3.53
CA LEU A 305 -23.62 -5.24 -2.56
C LEU A 305 -23.25 -5.60 -1.11
N THR A 306 -23.26 -6.89 -0.77
CA THR A 306 -22.87 -7.35 0.57
C THR A 306 -21.44 -6.96 0.90
N TYR A 307 -20.50 -7.21 -0.03
CA TYR A 307 -19.12 -6.80 0.17
C TYR A 307 -18.99 -5.29 0.36
N LYS A 308 -19.60 -4.49 -0.50
CA LYS A 308 -19.55 -3.02 -0.40
C LYS A 308 -20.13 -2.50 0.91
N PHE A 309 -21.23 -3.07 1.36
CA PHE A 309 -21.83 -2.71 2.65
C PHE A 309 -20.88 -3.01 3.82
N LEU A 310 -20.31 -4.22 3.85
CA LEU A 310 -19.32 -4.58 4.86
C LEU A 310 -18.10 -3.67 4.80
N PHE A 311 -17.54 -3.44 3.61
CA PHE A 311 -16.39 -2.56 3.41
C PHE A 311 -16.65 -1.15 3.95
N LEU A 312 -17.79 -0.57 3.63
CA LEU A 312 -18.19 0.77 4.11
C LEU A 312 -18.38 0.81 5.64
N SER A 313 -18.91 -0.26 6.23
CA SER A 313 -19.04 -0.36 7.70
C SER A 313 -17.66 -0.37 8.38
N PHE A 314 -16.66 -1.03 7.79
CA PHE A 314 -15.30 -1.04 8.33
C PHE A 314 -14.60 0.32 8.28
N ILE A 315 -15.03 1.27 7.44
CA ILE A 315 -14.51 2.66 7.48
C ILE A 315 -14.87 3.30 8.83
N VAL A 316 -16.11 3.15 9.27
CA VAL A 316 -16.59 3.74 10.54
C VAL A 316 -15.97 3.03 11.73
N ILE A 317 -15.90 1.70 11.69
CA ILE A 317 -15.27 0.89 12.75
C ILE A 317 -13.79 1.25 12.88
N GLY A 318 -13.08 1.38 11.76
CA GLY A 318 -11.68 1.75 11.74
C GLY A 318 -11.43 3.15 12.30
N ALA A 319 -12.20 4.14 11.86
CA ALA A 319 -12.09 5.51 12.33
C ALA A 319 -12.31 5.65 13.85
N ALA A 320 -13.26 4.87 14.40
CA ALA A 320 -13.57 4.87 15.83
C ALA A 320 -12.61 4.01 16.67
N GLY A 321 -11.94 3.04 16.03
CA GLY A 321 -11.14 2.01 16.68
C GLY A 321 -9.85 2.52 17.34
N ASP A 322 -9.26 1.64 18.16
CA ASP A 322 -7.92 1.84 18.71
C ASP A 322 -6.87 1.57 17.63
N MET A 323 -5.87 2.45 17.54
CA MET A 323 -4.87 2.41 16.47
C MET A 323 -4.04 1.13 16.50
N SER A 324 -3.61 0.68 17.68
CA SER A 324 -2.76 -0.51 17.81
C SER A 324 -3.49 -1.78 17.37
N SER A 325 -4.76 -1.92 17.75
CA SER A 325 -5.62 -3.05 17.38
C SER A 325 -5.91 -3.07 15.87
N VAL A 326 -6.20 -1.92 15.28
CA VAL A 326 -6.47 -1.77 13.84
C VAL A 326 -5.22 -2.12 13.02
N TRP A 327 -4.06 -1.61 13.43
CA TRP A 327 -2.79 -1.89 12.75
C TRP A 327 -2.34 -3.33 12.94
N GLY A 328 -2.49 -3.90 14.14
CA GLY A 328 -2.17 -5.31 14.39
C GLY A 328 -2.95 -6.27 13.50
N PHE A 329 -4.26 -6.04 13.34
CA PHE A 329 -5.08 -6.80 12.40
C PHE A 329 -4.64 -6.60 10.93
N SER A 330 -4.34 -5.36 10.56
CA SER A 330 -3.91 -5.00 9.21
C SER A 330 -2.59 -5.67 8.82
N ASP A 331 -1.61 -5.60 9.72
CA ASP A 331 -0.30 -6.25 9.54
C ASP A 331 -0.46 -7.77 9.38
N ALA A 332 -1.25 -8.41 10.25
CA ALA A 332 -1.46 -9.85 10.18
C ALA A 332 -2.04 -10.28 8.81
N MET A 333 -3.05 -9.58 8.30
CA MET A 333 -3.71 -9.92 7.05
C MET A 333 -2.83 -9.67 5.82
N ILE A 334 -2.16 -8.51 5.75
CA ILE A 334 -1.30 -8.17 4.59
C ILE A 334 -0.06 -9.06 4.54
N LEU A 335 0.58 -9.31 5.68
CA LEU A 335 1.77 -10.16 5.70
C LEU A 335 1.44 -11.62 5.39
N ALA A 336 0.27 -12.09 5.81
CA ALA A 336 -0.17 -13.45 5.45
C ALA A 336 -0.36 -13.66 3.95
N LEU A 337 -0.71 -12.59 3.18
CA LEU A 337 -0.80 -12.66 1.71
C LEU A 337 0.52 -13.05 1.03
N VAL A 338 1.66 -12.69 1.64
CA VAL A 338 2.98 -12.97 1.10
C VAL A 338 3.20 -14.48 0.90
N PHE A 339 2.72 -15.32 1.82
CA PHE A 339 2.96 -16.76 1.77
C PHE A 339 2.37 -17.44 0.53
N PRO A 340 1.05 -17.39 0.26
CA PRO A 340 0.49 -18.02 -0.94
C PRO A 340 1.01 -17.40 -2.22
N ASN A 341 1.27 -16.09 -2.24
CA ASN A 341 1.82 -15.42 -3.41
C ASN A 341 3.25 -15.86 -3.71
N MET A 342 4.13 -15.92 -2.71
CA MET A 342 5.52 -16.34 -2.89
C MET A 342 5.64 -17.79 -3.42
N ILE A 343 4.78 -18.69 -2.94
CA ILE A 343 4.71 -20.04 -3.46
C ILE A 343 4.38 -20.00 -4.98
N GLY A 344 3.39 -19.23 -5.38
CA GLY A 344 3.06 -19.03 -6.79
C GLY A 344 4.21 -18.41 -7.61
N LEU A 345 4.97 -17.46 -7.01
CA LEU A 345 6.16 -16.89 -7.64
C LEU A 345 7.22 -17.94 -7.98
N PHE A 346 7.48 -18.82 -7.04
CA PHE A 346 8.49 -19.86 -7.18
C PHE A 346 8.14 -20.84 -8.32
N PHE A 347 6.94 -21.35 -8.30
CA PHE A 347 6.52 -22.38 -9.26
C PHE A 347 6.27 -21.82 -10.68
N LEU A 348 5.80 -20.59 -10.80
CA LEU A 348 5.42 -20.01 -12.09
C LEU A 348 6.51 -19.12 -12.72
N TYR A 349 7.71 -19.08 -12.15
CA TYR A 349 8.84 -18.31 -12.68
C TYR A 349 9.17 -18.66 -14.16
N PRO A 350 9.21 -19.93 -14.58
CA PRO A 350 9.52 -20.28 -15.98
C PRO A 350 8.51 -19.67 -16.97
N LYS A 351 7.22 -19.63 -16.60
CA LYS A 351 6.15 -19.05 -17.43
C LYS A 351 6.31 -17.54 -17.61
N VAL A 352 6.74 -16.84 -16.55
CA VAL A 352 7.05 -15.40 -16.61
C VAL A 352 8.22 -15.12 -17.55
N LYS A 353 9.27 -15.95 -17.49
CA LYS A 353 10.43 -15.83 -18.38
C LYS A 353 10.04 -16.01 -19.85
N GLU A 354 9.17 -16.98 -20.15
CA GLU A 354 8.63 -17.22 -21.49
C GLU A 354 7.90 -15.99 -22.03
N GLU A 355 6.97 -15.41 -21.26
CA GLU A 355 6.21 -14.20 -21.67
C GLU A 355 7.11 -12.98 -21.86
N LEU A 356 8.13 -12.83 -21.01
CA LEU A 356 9.11 -11.76 -21.15
C LEU A 356 9.94 -11.91 -22.44
N THR A 357 10.38 -13.13 -22.76
CA THR A 357 11.13 -13.39 -23.98
C THR A 357 10.28 -13.08 -25.22
N LYS A 358 9.03 -13.53 -25.27
CA LYS A 358 8.08 -13.21 -26.35
C LYS A 358 7.95 -11.70 -26.58
N TYR A 359 7.86 -10.93 -25.50
CA TYR A 359 7.73 -9.48 -25.58
C TYR A 359 9.00 -8.81 -26.10
N LEU A 360 10.17 -9.23 -25.61
CA LEU A 360 11.45 -8.68 -26.06
C LEU A 360 11.72 -9.00 -27.54
N ASP A 361 11.34 -10.19 -28.01
CA ASP A 361 11.48 -10.57 -29.43
C ASP A 361 10.50 -9.77 -30.30
N ALA A 362 9.29 -9.50 -29.82
CA ALA A 362 8.36 -8.62 -30.51
C ALA A 362 8.91 -7.18 -30.64
N ILE A 363 9.48 -6.60 -29.59
CA ILE A 363 10.10 -5.26 -29.67
C ILE A 363 11.24 -5.23 -30.69
N LYS A 364 12.11 -6.23 -30.69
CA LYS A 364 13.20 -6.31 -31.67
C LYS A 364 12.69 -6.38 -33.11
N SER A 365 11.53 -6.97 -33.34
CA SER A 365 10.92 -7.03 -34.69
C SER A 365 10.33 -5.68 -35.13
N PHE A 366 9.92 -4.81 -34.20
CA PHE A 366 9.42 -3.45 -34.49
C PHE A 366 10.55 -2.42 -34.71
N SER A 367 11.77 -2.72 -34.22
CA SER A 367 12.94 -1.83 -34.36
C SER A 367 13.79 -2.12 -35.61
N LYS A 368 13.38 -3.11 -36.39
CA LYS A 368 13.89 -3.40 -37.75
C LYS A 368 12.91 -2.91 -38.79
#